data_0df0775c61e373440274bdb0d03c47f1
#
_entry.id   0df0775c61e373440274bdb0d03c47f1
#
_cell.length_a   1.000
_cell.length_b   1.000
_cell.length_c   1.000
_cell.angle_alpha   90.00
_cell.angle_beta   90.00
_cell.angle_gamma   90.00
#
_symmetry.space_group_name_H-M   'P 1'
#
loop_
_entity.id
_entity.type
_entity.pdbx_description
1 polymer ?
#
loop_
_entity_poly.entity_id
_entity_poly.type
_entity_poly.pdbx_seq_one_letter_code
_entity_poly.pdbx_strand_id
1 'polypeptide(L)'
;MSGARGPGAGDGAAGPGANSGMADGAGAEVLRLRDVDFVRQSERILSGIDLTVRTGERWALIGPNGAGKSTLMSLCGAEAHPTRGSVHVLGHQLGRVEIRKLRESIGHVNPRHPLRSPLTVRQVVLTGATGTTDLMGRWEPDQPTLDRADHLIEMLGLDGLRHAVWPTMSQGERGRALIARALLPNPALLLLDEPSTGLDVAAREQFLATLDRLHDTQPDLATVLVTHHLEELPTSTTHAMLISHGRIHAAGAARGVLTSELVTEAFEYPIAVSCRDGRWQATAARRG
;
A
#
# COMPACT_ATOMS: atom_id res chain seq x y z
N MET A 1 29.94 -80.87 2.82
CA MET A 1 30.63 -80.31 1.62
C MET A 1 30.14 -78.93 1.41
N SER A 2 30.93 -78.02 1.80
CA SER A 2 31.70 -77.11 0.97
C SER A 2 30.77 -76.03 0.38
N GLY A 3 30.93 -74.77 0.53
CA GLY A 3 32.00 -73.85 0.86
C GLY A 3 31.41 -72.47 0.58
N ALA A 4 31.74 -71.58 1.36
CA ALA A 4 32.74 -70.61 1.38
C ALA A 4 32.33 -69.23 0.81
N ARG A 5 32.52 -68.27 1.72
CA ARG A 5 32.99 -66.87 1.55
C ARG A 5 32.06 -65.84 0.91
N GLY A 6 31.73 -64.85 1.59
CA GLY A 6 32.01 -63.55 2.09
C GLY A 6 32.87 -62.67 1.17
N PRO A 7 33.18 -61.36 1.45
CA PRO A 7 32.39 -60.23 1.99
C PRO A 7 32.34 -59.11 0.91
N GLY A 8 31.44 -58.20 1.02
CA GLY A 8 31.36 -57.02 0.18
C GLY A 8 31.02 -55.79 1.02
N ALA A 9 31.99 -54.92 1.10
CA ALA A 9 32.00 -53.66 1.77
C ALA A 9 30.94 -52.67 1.25
N GLY A 10 30.49 -51.88 2.13
CA GLY A 10 29.85 -50.63 2.19
C GLY A 10 29.87 -49.72 0.96
N ASP A 11 28.78 -49.02 0.84
CA ASP A 11 28.84 -47.64 0.42
C ASP A 11 27.68 -46.89 1.03
N GLY A 12 28.04 -45.88 1.78
CA GLY A 12 27.15 -44.96 2.42
C GLY A 12 26.53 -44.04 1.39
N ALA A 13 25.22 -44.14 1.19
CA ALA A 13 24.45 -43.13 0.52
C ALA A 13 24.22 -41.98 1.51
N ALA A 14 24.95 -40.93 1.34
CA ALA A 14 24.69 -39.64 1.95
C ALA A 14 23.31 -39.14 1.51
N GLY A 15 22.39 -38.99 2.45
CA GLY A 15 21.13 -38.31 2.26
C GLY A 15 21.36 -36.84 1.90
N PRO A 16 20.50 -36.22 1.09
CA PRO A 16 20.64 -34.78 0.78
C PRO A 16 20.45 -33.98 2.06
N GLY A 17 21.51 -33.24 2.39
CA GLY A 17 21.52 -32.30 3.51
C GLY A 17 20.36 -31.34 3.43
N ALA A 18 19.57 -31.32 4.50
CA ALA A 18 18.63 -30.25 4.77
C ALA A 18 19.40 -28.94 4.85
N ASN A 19 19.31 -28.17 3.79
CA ASN A 19 19.79 -26.79 3.75
C ASN A 19 18.85 -25.96 4.62
N SER A 20 19.09 -25.94 5.92
CA SER A 20 18.50 -24.99 6.86
C SER A 20 19.08 -23.61 6.57
N GLY A 21 18.64 -23.01 5.45
CA GLY A 21 18.81 -21.60 5.22
C GLY A 21 18.07 -20.88 6.32
N MET A 22 18.82 -20.20 7.17
CA MET A 22 18.32 -19.23 8.14
C MET A 22 17.40 -18.28 7.36
N ALA A 23 16.07 -18.40 7.58
CA ALA A 23 15.11 -17.42 7.12
C ALA A 23 15.39 -16.15 7.94
N ASP A 24 16.03 -15.18 7.30
CA ASP A 24 15.99 -13.81 7.73
C ASP A 24 14.54 -13.44 8.02
N GLY A 25 14.27 -12.76 9.15
CA GLY A 25 12.95 -12.38 9.64
C GLY A 25 12.23 -11.31 8.79
N ALA A 26 12.32 -11.40 7.47
CA ALA A 26 11.63 -10.56 6.53
C ALA A 26 10.25 -11.15 6.25
N GLY A 27 9.16 -10.39 6.53
CA GLY A 27 7.76 -10.76 6.25
C GLY A 27 7.54 -11.24 4.80
N ALA A 28 6.40 -11.88 4.55
CA ALA A 28 6.03 -12.36 3.21
C ALA A 28 5.97 -11.21 2.18
N GLU A 29 6.33 -11.48 0.93
CA GLU A 29 6.23 -10.50 -0.15
C GLU A 29 4.75 -10.22 -0.49
N VAL A 30 4.33 -8.96 -0.34
CA VAL A 30 3.00 -8.47 -0.67
C VAL A 30 2.97 -7.87 -2.07
N LEU A 31 3.99 -7.10 -2.43
CA LEU A 31 4.20 -6.57 -3.77
C LEU A 31 5.61 -6.90 -4.25
N ARG A 32 5.72 -7.27 -5.53
CA ARG A 32 7.00 -7.47 -6.18
C ARG A 32 6.93 -7.07 -7.63
N LEU A 33 7.66 -6.03 -7.98
CA LEU A 33 7.85 -5.53 -9.34
C LEU A 33 9.28 -5.86 -9.77
N ARG A 34 9.46 -6.36 -11.00
CA ARG A 34 10.77 -6.66 -11.57
C ARG A 34 10.89 -6.15 -12.99
N ASP A 35 11.87 -5.27 -13.21
CA ASP A 35 12.21 -4.63 -14.48
C ASP A 35 10.96 -4.11 -15.22
N VAL A 36 10.09 -3.40 -14.49
CA VAL A 36 8.78 -2.99 -14.99
C VAL A 36 8.87 -1.71 -15.79
N ASP A 37 8.47 -1.80 -17.07
CA ASP A 37 8.19 -0.65 -17.92
C ASP A 37 6.67 -0.51 -18.09
N PHE A 38 6.22 0.74 -18.18
CA PHE A 38 4.84 1.07 -18.55
C PHE A 38 4.84 2.14 -19.64
N VAL A 39 4.24 1.80 -20.78
CA VAL A 39 4.11 2.70 -21.94
C VAL A 39 2.64 2.97 -22.21
N ARG A 40 2.28 4.21 -22.39
CA ARG A 40 0.94 4.66 -22.74
C ARG A 40 1.00 5.71 -23.85
N GLN A 41 0.24 5.49 -24.93
CA GLN A 41 0.23 6.41 -26.09
C GLN A 41 1.66 6.71 -26.64
N SER A 42 2.50 5.68 -26.74
CA SER A 42 3.91 5.75 -27.16
C SER A 42 4.85 6.51 -26.22
N GLU A 43 4.34 7.01 -25.08
CA GLU A 43 5.14 7.64 -24.04
C GLU A 43 5.48 6.63 -22.93
N ARG A 44 6.77 6.56 -22.55
CA ARG A 44 7.22 5.71 -21.46
C ARG A 44 7.02 6.42 -20.12
N ILE A 45 6.02 5.99 -19.37
CA ILE A 45 5.65 6.57 -18.06
C ILE A 45 6.50 5.98 -16.93
N LEU A 46 6.78 4.69 -16.98
CA LEU A 46 7.66 4.01 -16.01
C LEU A 46 8.74 3.23 -16.77
N SER A 47 9.95 3.20 -16.20
CA SER A 47 11.12 2.57 -16.82
C SER A 47 11.96 1.82 -15.80
N GLY A 48 12.04 0.48 -15.95
CA GLY A 48 12.90 -0.37 -15.14
C GLY A 48 12.59 -0.28 -13.65
N ILE A 49 11.31 -0.38 -13.25
CA ILE A 49 10.91 -0.32 -11.85
C ILE A 49 11.16 -1.65 -11.18
N ASP A 50 11.98 -1.66 -10.15
CA ASP A 50 12.20 -2.75 -9.22
C ASP A 50 11.72 -2.33 -7.82
N LEU A 51 10.80 -3.09 -7.23
CA LEU A 51 10.25 -2.82 -5.90
C LEU A 51 9.82 -4.12 -5.24
N THR A 52 10.10 -4.25 -3.96
CA THR A 52 9.51 -5.29 -3.11
C THR A 52 8.94 -4.64 -1.86
N VAL A 53 7.66 -4.92 -1.56
CA VAL A 53 6.98 -4.54 -0.33
C VAL A 53 6.59 -5.81 0.42
N ARG A 54 6.83 -5.85 1.71
CA ARG A 54 6.59 -7.01 2.58
C ARG A 54 5.45 -6.74 3.56
N THR A 55 4.91 -7.81 4.11
CA THR A 55 3.92 -7.77 5.20
C THR A 55 4.37 -6.82 6.31
N GLY A 56 3.47 -5.94 6.75
CA GLY A 56 3.72 -4.96 7.82
C GLY A 56 4.59 -3.77 7.43
N GLU A 57 5.13 -3.71 6.22
CA GLU A 57 5.86 -2.54 5.77
C GLU A 57 4.90 -1.40 5.39
N ARG A 58 5.29 -0.18 5.77
CA ARG A 58 4.53 1.06 5.57
C ARG A 58 5.35 1.99 4.71
N TRP A 59 5.02 1.98 3.42
CA TRP A 59 5.77 2.69 2.39
C TRP A 59 5.19 4.05 2.06
N ALA A 60 6.05 5.04 1.95
CA ALA A 60 5.75 6.34 1.35
C ALA A 60 6.29 6.39 -0.08
N LEU A 61 5.42 6.63 -1.06
CA LEU A 61 5.79 6.90 -2.46
C LEU A 61 5.76 8.40 -2.70
N ILE A 62 6.93 8.99 -2.89
CA ILE A 62 7.12 10.44 -2.98
C ILE A 62 7.80 10.80 -4.29
N GLY A 63 7.42 11.92 -4.87
CA GLY A 63 8.03 12.46 -6.10
C GLY A 63 7.22 13.61 -6.68
N PRO A 64 7.79 14.36 -7.63
CA PRO A 64 7.11 15.47 -8.27
C PRO A 64 5.86 15.04 -9.05
N ASN A 65 5.03 16.01 -9.42
CA ASN A 65 3.89 15.75 -10.30
C ASN A 65 4.37 15.26 -11.67
N GLY A 66 3.67 14.27 -12.23
CA GLY A 66 4.08 13.66 -13.50
C GLY A 66 5.18 12.59 -13.39
N ALA A 67 5.74 12.32 -12.19
CA ALA A 67 6.81 11.32 -12.03
C ALA A 67 6.38 9.85 -12.24
N GLY A 68 5.08 9.56 -12.43
CA GLY A 68 4.58 8.21 -12.64
C GLY A 68 3.93 7.56 -11.41
N LYS A 69 3.76 8.28 -10.29
CA LYS A 69 3.19 7.75 -9.03
C LYS A 69 1.84 7.05 -9.21
N SER A 70 0.87 7.72 -9.83
CA SER A 70 -0.48 7.13 -10.04
C SER A 70 -0.44 5.91 -10.98
N THR A 71 0.48 5.90 -11.95
CA THR A 71 0.68 4.72 -12.81
C THR A 71 1.26 3.55 -12.02
N LEU A 72 2.25 3.80 -11.16
CA LEU A 72 2.79 2.78 -10.28
C LEU A 72 1.72 2.25 -9.32
N MET A 73 0.89 3.14 -8.75
CA MET A 73 -0.25 2.74 -7.90
C MET A 73 -1.25 1.86 -8.65
N SER A 74 -1.56 2.18 -9.92
CA SER A 74 -2.50 1.37 -10.72
C SER A 74 -1.95 -0.04 -11.01
N LEU A 75 -0.64 -0.20 -11.12
CA LEU A 75 0.01 -1.52 -11.21
C LEU A 75 -0.09 -2.27 -9.87
N CYS A 76 0.21 -1.60 -8.74
CA CYS A 76 0.11 -2.17 -7.40
C CYS A 76 -1.34 -2.57 -7.04
N GLY A 77 -2.33 -1.80 -7.50
CA GLY A 77 -3.76 -2.07 -7.32
C GLY A 77 -4.35 -3.07 -8.31
N ALA A 78 -3.52 -3.70 -9.15
CA ALA A 78 -3.97 -4.60 -10.23
C ALA A 78 -4.97 -3.95 -11.20
N GLU A 79 -4.92 -2.62 -11.37
CA GLU A 79 -5.78 -1.86 -12.29
C GLU A 79 -5.18 -1.74 -13.69
N ALA A 80 -3.86 -1.88 -13.79
CA ALA A 80 -3.12 -1.84 -15.04
C ALA A 80 -2.17 -3.05 -15.13
N HIS A 81 -1.71 -3.34 -16.36
CA HIS A 81 -0.70 -4.35 -16.63
C HIS A 81 0.60 -3.70 -17.08
N PRO A 82 1.77 -4.23 -16.71
CA PRO A 82 3.04 -3.72 -17.20
C PRO A 82 3.17 -3.96 -18.72
N THR A 83 3.85 -3.06 -19.42
CA THR A 83 4.22 -3.25 -20.84
C THR A 83 5.37 -4.23 -20.96
N ARG A 84 6.31 -4.22 -19.98
CA ARG A 84 7.43 -5.13 -19.85
C ARG A 84 7.68 -5.43 -18.38
N GLY A 85 8.39 -6.52 -18.08
CA GLY A 85 8.69 -6.96 -16.73
C GLY A 85 7.55 -7.76 -16.10
N SER A 86 7.55 -7.90 -14.80
CA SER A 86 6.53 -8.65 -14.08
C SER A 86 6.10 -7.94 -12.79
N VAL A 87 4.80 -7.99 -12.51
CA VAL A 87 4.20 -7.50 -11.28
C VAL A 87 3.50 -8.65 -10.58
N HIS A 88 3.87 -8.89 -9.32
CA HIS A 88 3.21 -9.85 -8.45
C HIS A 88 2.57 -9.08 -7.29
N VAL A 89 1.32 -9.39 -7.03
CA VAL A 89 0.54 -8.83 -5.92
C VAL A 89 0.00 -10.00 -5.11
N LEU A 90 0.30 -10.03 -3.82
CA LEU A 90 -0.09 -11.11 -2.91
C LEU A 90 0.28 -12.50 -3.46
N GLY A 91 1.49 -12.63 -4.05
CA GLY A 91 1.99 -13.86 -4.65
C GLY A 91 1.45 -14.17 -6.05
N HIS A 92 0.47 -13.41 -6.57
CA HIS A 92 -0.15 -13.63 -7.86
C HIS A 92 0.43 -12.74 -8.95
N GLN A 93 0.89 -13.31 -10.05
CA GLN A 93 1.40 -12.55 -11.20
C GLN A 93 0.24 -11.94 -12.00
N LEU A 94 0.28 -10.62 -12.24
CA LEU A 94 -0.69 -9.94 -13.11
C LEU A 94 -0.65 -10.54 -14.52
N GLY A 95 -1.83 -10.73 -15.11
CA GLY A 95 -2.01 -11.42 -16.40
C GLY A 95 -2.15 -12.93 -16.30
N ARG A 96 -1.99 -13.55 -15.10
CA ARG A 96 -2.13 -14.98 -14.85
C ARG A 96 -3.09 -15.32 -13.73
N VAL A 97 -3.87 -14.35 -13.28
CA VAL A 97 -4.80 -14.47 -12.14
C VAL A 97 -6.13 -13.81 -12.50
N GLU A 98 -7.20 -14.26 -11.85
CA GLU A 98 -8.49 -13.59 -11.91
C GLU A 98 -8.42 -12.25 -11.16
N ILE A 99 -8.31 -11.16 -11.92
CA ILE A 99 -8.06 -9.80 -11.43
C ILE A 99 -9.13 -9.35 -10.42
N ARG A 100 -10.40 -9.69 -10.67
CA ARG A 100 -11.51 -9.30 -9.78
C ARG A 100 -11.30 -9.85 -8.37
N LYS A 101 -11.00 -11.14 -8.26
CA LYS A 101 -10.75 -11.81 -6.98
C LYS A 101 -9.51 -11.26 -6.27
N LEU A 102 -8.44 -10.97 -7.03
CA LEU A 102 -7.24 -10.36 -6.46
C LEU A 102 -7.52 -8.98 -5.86
N ARG A 103 -8.33 -8.16 -6.54
CA ARG A 103 -8.69 -6.81 -6.05
C ARG A 103 -9.52 -6.83 -4.76
N GLU A 104 -10.25 -7.89 -4.46
CA GLU A 104 -10.97 -8.04 -3.20
C GLU A 104 -10.01 -8.10 -1.98
N SER A 105 -8.75 -8.50 -2.21
CA SER A 105 -7.69 -8.54 -1.18
C SER A 105 -6.83 -7.27 -1.14
N ILE A 106 -7.16 -6.25 -1.91
CA ILE A 106 -6.45 -4.96 -1.99
C ILE A 106 -7.42 -3.85 -1.60
N GLY A 107 -7.11 -3.14 -0.52
CA GLY A 107 -7.80 -1.91 -0.15
C GLY A 107 -7.28 -0.75 -0.99
N HIS A 108 -8.15 0.02 -1.61
CA HIS A 108 -7.74 1.23 -2.36
C HIS A 108 -8.55 2.43 -1.88
N VAL A 109 -7.85 3.44 -1.41
CA VAL A 109 -8.41 4.72 -0.96
C VAL A 109 -7.97 5.82 -1.91
N ASN A 110 -8.95 6.40 -2.61
CA ASN A 110 -8.76 7.56 -3.46
C ASN A 110 -9.77 8.63 -3.05
N PRO A 111 -9.36 9.86 -2.64
CA PRO A 111 -10.27 10.94 -2.25
C PRO A 111 -11.27 11.35 -3.34
N ARG A 112 -10.91 11.09 -4.60
CA ARG A 112 -11.76 11.35 -5.78
C ARG A 112 -12.73 10.21 -6.05
N HIS A 113 -12.99 9.33 -5.06
CA HIS A 113 -13.90 8.21 -5.22
C HIS A 113 -15.28 8.67 -5.71
N PRO A 114 -15.81 8.07 -6.80
CA PRO A 114 -17.01 8.59 -7.50
C PRO A 114 -18.33 8.25 -6.79
N LEU A 115 -18.38 8.31 -5.46
CA LEU A 115 -19.62 8.21 -4.69
C LEU A 115 -20.50 9.43 -4.94
N ARG A 116 -21.60 9.24 -5.62
CA ARG A 116 -22.59 10.29 -5.93
C ARG A 116 -23.91 10.12 -5.20
N SER A 117 -24.21 8.90 -4.78
CA SER A 117 -25.47 8.57 -4.09
C SER A 117 -25.45 9.09 -2.65
N PRO A 118 -26.61 9.50 -2.09
CA PRO A 118 -26.72 9.99 -0.72
C PRO A 118 -26.67 8.82 0.29
N LEU A 119 -25.64 7.99 0.20
CA LEU A 119 -25.42 6.88 1.13
C LEU A 119 -25.01 7.40 2.50
N THR A 120 -25.44 6.72 3.56
CA THR A 120 -24.93 6.94 4.91
C THR A 120 -23.49 6.41 5.05
N VAL A 121 -22.73 6.86 6.05
CA VAL A 121 -21.38 6.35 6.36
C VAL A 121 -21.37 4.82 6.40
N ARG A 122 -22.33 4.21 7.13
CA ARG A 122 -22.44 2.75 7.22
C ARG A 122 -22.66 2.10 5.87
N GLN A 123 -23.51 2.68 5.03
CA GLN A 123 -23.75 2.19 3.68
C GLN A 123 -22.50 2.33 2.79
N VAL A 124 -21.78 3.45 2.87
CA VAL A 124 -20.51 3.65 2.16
C VAL A 124 -19.51 2.56 2.55
N VAL A 125 -19.34 2.29 3.85
CA VAL A 125 -18.43 1.24 4.33
C VAL A 125 -18.86 -0.13 3.77
N LEU A 126 -20.14 -0.45 3.81
CA LEU A 126 -20.69 -1.73 3.31
C LEU A 126 -20.45 -1.94 1.79
N THR A 127 -20.38 -0.88 0.98
CA THR A 127 -20.02 -1.02 -0.44
C THR A 127 -18.61 -1.61 -0.65
N GLY A 128 -17.77 -1.58 0.38
CA GLY A 128 -16.45 -2.22 0.37
C GLY A 128 -16.50 -3.73 0.19
N ALA A 129 -17.51 -4.40 0.75
CA ALA A 129 -17.67 -5.84 0.61
C ALA A 129 -17.96 -6.30 -0.84
N THR A 130 -18.56 -5.45 -1.65
CA THR A 130 -18.91 -5.75 -3.04
C THR A 130 -17.99 -5.07 -4.06
N GLY A 131 -17.11 -4.16 -3.59
CA GLY A 131 -16.24 -3.37 -4.46
C GLY A 131 -16.99 -2.37 -5.36
N THR A 132 -18.25 -2.04 -5.05
CA THR A 132 -19.12 -1.17 -5.84
C THR A 132 -19.16 0.25 -5.30
N THR A 133 -19.67 1.20 -6.09
CA THR A 133 -19.87 2.60 -5.66
C THR A 133 -21.24 2.83 -5.01
N ASP A 134 -22.18 1.92 -5.21
CA ASP A 134 -23.52 1.95 -4.67
C ASP A 134 -23.89 0.62 -4.03
N LEU A 135 -24.84 0.62 -3.11
CA LEU A 135 -25.38 -0.63 -2.57
C LEU A 135 -26.14 -1.38 -3.67
N MET A 136 -25.81 -2.66 -3.83
CA MET A 136 -26.51 -3.54 -4.74
C MET A 136 -27.88 -3.88 -4.15
N GLY A 137 -28.98 -3.54 -4.85
CA GLY A 137 -30.35 -3.65 -4.34
C GLY A 137 -30.83 -5.07 -3.95
N ARG A 138 -30.08 -6.11 -4.27
CA ARG A 138 -30.36 -7.51 -3.90
C ARG A 138 -29.27 -8.12 -3.00
N TRP A 139 -28.28 -7.32 -2.59
CA TRP A 139 -27.24 -7.81 -1.71
C TRP A 139 -27.63 -7.51 -0.26
N GLU A 140 -27.70 -8.55 0.53
CA GLU A 140 -27.92 -8.47 1.98
C GLU A 140 -26.64 -8.89 2.68
N PRO A 141 -25.99 -7.97 3.44
CA PRO A 141 -24.80 -8.31 4.20
C PRO A 141 -25.15 -9.29 5.33
N ASP A 142 -24.29 -10.27 5.54
CA ASP A 142 -24.38 -11.15 6.71
C ASP A 142 -23.99 -10.41 8.00
N GLN A 143 -24.35 -11.00 9.14
CA GLN A 143 -24.09 -10.39 10.44
C GLN A 143 -22.59 -10.12 10.70
N PRO A 144 -21.64 -11.02 10.39
CA PRO A 144 -20.21 -10.75 10.51
C PRO A 144 -19.74 -9.53 9.70
N THR A 145 -20.25 -9.34 8.49
CA THR A 145 -19.96 -8.15 7.68
C THR A 145 -20.48 -6.86 8.32
N LEU A 146 -21.69 -6.91 8.88
CA LEU A 146 -22.29 -5.77 9.59
C LEU A 146 -21.49 -5.40 10.83
N ASP A 147 -21.15 -6.39 11.67
CA ASP A 147 -20.38 -6.21 12.89
C ASP A 147 -18.98 -5.64 12.59
N ARG A 148 -18.34 -6.15 11.53
CA ARG A 148 -17.05 -5.62 11.08
C ARG A 148 -17.16 -4.18 10.56
N ALA A 149 -18.19 -3.85 9.81
CA ALA A 149 -18.42 -2.47 9.34
C ALA A 149 -18.58 -1.51 10.52
N ASP A 150 -19.38 -1.90 11.52
CA ASP A 150 -19.61 -1.10 12.72
C ASP A 150 -18.34 -0.94 13.57
N HIS A 151 -17.54 -1.99 13.71
CA HIS A 151 -16.23 -1.94 14.37
C HIS A 151 -15.25 -0.99 13.65
N LEU A 152 -15.17 -1.05 12.32
CA LEU A 152 -14.31 -0.15 11.53
C LEU A 152 -14.74 1.31 11.63
N ILE A 153 -16.05 1.59 11.66
CA ILE A 153 -16.61 2.92 11.86
C ILE A 153 -16.18 3.48 13.21
N GLU A 154 -16.28 2.69 14.27
CA GLU A 154 -15.84 3.07 15.63
C GLU A 154 -14.32 3.29 15.69
N MET A 155 -13.52 2.33 15.20
CA MET A 155 -12.05 2.41 15.19
C MET A 155 -11.53 3.67 14.49
N LEU A 156 -12.22 4.11 13.43
CA LEU A 156 -11.86 5.30 12.66
C LEU A 156 -12.50 6.60 13.15
N GLY A 157 -13.15 6.57 14.31
CA GLY A 157 -13.73 7.75 14.96
C GLY A 157 -14.91 8.35 14.19
N LEU A 158 -15.75 7.50 13.59
CA LEU A 158 -16.94 7.88 12.83
C LEU A 158 -18.24 7.43 13.50
N ASP A 159 -18.17 6.98 14.76
CA ASP A 159 -19.33 6.41 15.46
C ASP A 159 -20.53 7.37 15.50
N GLY A 160 -20.32 8.62 15.89
CA GLY A 160 -21.34 9.67 15.89
C GLY A 160 -21.87 10.05 14.50
N LEU A 161 -21.21 9.60 13.42
CA LEU A 161 -21.54 9.93 12.03
C LEU A 161 -22.10 8.73 11.25
N ARG A 162 -22.40 7.61 11.91
CA ARG A 162 -22.85 6.37 11.28
C ARG A 162 -24.01 6.56 10.29
N HIS A 163 -24.93 7.48 10.62
CA HIS A 163 -26.10 7.84 9.82
C HIS A 163 -25.95 9.14 9.04
N ALA A 164 -24.80 9.82 9.14
CA ALA A 164 -24.53 11.01 8.34
C ALA A 164 -24.47 10.64 6.85
N VAL A 165 -25.01 11.51 6.00
CA VAL A 165 -25.12 11.27 4.56
C VAL A 165 -23.87 11.78 3.86
N TRP A 166 -23.33 11.01 2.95
CA TRP A 166 -22.07 11.30 2.25
C TRP A 166 -21.89 12.74 1.77
N PRO A 167 -22.88 13.39 1.10
CA PRO A 167 -22.73 14.76 0.63
C PRO A 167 -22.54 15.81 1.74
N THR A 168 -22.97 15.52 2.98
CA THR A 168 -22.88 16.47 4.11
C THR A 168 -21.59 16.34 4.92
N MET A 169 -20.77 15.33 4.62
CA MET A 169 -19.54 15.05 5.36
C MET A 169 -18.40 15.98 4.93
N SER A 170 -17.54 16.35 5.89
CA SER A 170 -16.27 16.99 5.63
C SER A 170 -15.31 16.07 4.85
N GLN A 171 -14.29 16.62 4.22
CA GLN A 171 -13.29 15.84 3.50
C GLN A 171 -12.55 14.83 4.42
N GLY A 172 -12.23 15.24 5.65
CA GLY A 172 -11.57 14.37 6.62
C GLY A 172 -12.45 13.19 7.06
N GLU A 173 -13.74 13.41 7.26
CA GLU A 173 -14.72 12.36 7.56
C GLU A 173 -14.89 11.40 6.38
N ARG A 174 -14.97 11.94 5.16
CA ARG A 174 -15.00 11.13 3.94
C ARG A 174 -13.74 10.27 3.77
N GLY A 175 -12.56 10.85 4.02
CA GLY A 175 -11.30 10.10 3.96
C GLY A 175 -11.29 8.91 4.93
N ARG A 176 -11.70 9.11 6.18
CA ARG A 176 -11.81 8.02 7.17
C ARG A 176 -12.86 6.98 6.78
N ALA A 177 -14.01 7.39 6.25
CA ALA A 177 -15.04 6.46 5.76
C ALA A 177 -14.55 5.61 4.56
N LEU A 178 -13.75 6.20 3.66
CA LEU A 178 -13.12 5.45 2.56
C LEU A 178 -12.06 4.46 3.05
N ILE A 179 -11.34 4.77 4.13
CA ILE A 179 -10.44 3.80 4.79
C ILE A 179 -11.26 2.65 5.37
N ALA A 180 -12.33 2.94 6.13
CA ALA A 180 -13.22 1.91 6.67
C ALA A 180 -13.75 0.99 5.55
N ARG A 181 -14.20 1.60 4.46
CA ARG A 181 -14.66 0.90 3.27
C ARG A 181 -13.58 -0.02 2.68
N ALA A 182 -12.36 0.49 2.54
CA ALA A 182 -11.23 -0.25 1.97
C ALA A 182 -10.77 -1.41 2.88
N LEU A 183 -10.94 -1.27 4.20
CA LEU A 183 -10.58 -2.28 5.20
C LEU A 183 -11.66 -3.35 5.42
N LEU A 184 -12.89 -3.13 4.95
CA LEU A 184 -13.99 -4.06 5.20
C LEU A 184 -13.72 -5.48 4.67
N PRO A 185 -13.12 -5.68 3.47
CA PRO A 185 -12.77 -7.00 2.97
C PRO A 185 -11.58 -7.67 3.67
N ASN A 186 -10.98 -7.02 4.68
CA ASN A 186 -9.76 -7.48 5.35
C ASN A 186 -8.55 -7.61 4.41
N PRO A 187 -8.16 -6.56 3.69
CA PRO A 187 -7.09 -6.62 2.72
C PRO A 187 -5.73 -6.85 3.39
N ALA A 188 -4.80 -7.49 2.68
CA ALA A 188 -3.40 -7.61 3.09
C ALA A 188 -2.55 -6.42 2.62
N LEU A 189 -3.06 -5.64 1.68
CA LEU A 189 -2.42 -4.45 1.11
C LEU A 189 -3.42 -3.29 1.08
N LEU A 190 -3.02 -2.13 1.62
CA LEU A 190 -3.79 -0.89 1.56
C LEU A 190 -3.02 0.16 0.74
N LEU A 191 -3.64 0.63 -0.31
CA LEU A 191 -3.14 1.67 -1.20
C LEU A 191 -3.87 2.98 -0.93
N LEU A 192 -3.11 4.05 -0.65
CA LEU A 192 -3.62 5.37 -0.29
C LEU A 192 -3.08 6.39 -1.31
N ASP A 193 -3.91 6.83 -2.25
CA ASP A 193 -3.51 7.76 -3.32
C ASP A 193 -3.87 9.20 -2.95
N GLU A 194 -2.88 9.97 -2.48
CA GLU A 194 -3.01 11.37 -2.01
C GLU A 194 -4.20 11.58 -1.04
N PRO A 195 -4.31 10.77 0.03
CA PRO A 195 -5.53 10.70 0.84
C PRO A 195 -5.80 11.96 1.67
N SER A 196 -4.82 12.83 1.87
CA SER A 196 -4.88 14.09 2.62
C SER A 196 -5.20 15.31 1.73
N THR A 197 -5.38 15.11 0.42
CA THR A 197 -5.69 16.21 -0.51
C THR A 197 -6.97 16.94 -0.09
N GLY A 198 -6.86 18.27 0.08
CA GLY A 198 -7.98 19.13 0.45
C GLY A 198 -8.34 19.13 1.94
N LEU A 199 -7.56 18.48 2.79
CA LEU A 199 -7.71 18.55 4.23
C LEU A 199 -7.08 19.84 4.78
N ASP A 200 -7.74 20.47 5.74
CA ASP A 200 -7.11 21.49 6.58
C ASP A 200 -6.08 20.84 7.53
N VAL A 201 -5.32 21.67 8.25
CA VAL A 201 -4.26 21.19 9.14
C VAL A 201 -4.78 20.23 10.20
N ALA A 202 -5.92 20.54 10.84
CA ALA A 202 -6.48 19.73 11.91
C ALA A 202 -6.99 18.39 11.39
N ALA A 203 -7.71 18.39 10.27
CA ALA A 203 -8.22 17.18 9.63
C ALA A 203 -7.08 16.28 9.13
N ARG A 204 -5.99 16.86 8.61
CA ARG A 204 -4.78 16.12 8.22
C ARG A 204 -4.14 15.43 9.44
N GLU A 205 -3.91 16.15 10.54
CA GLU A 205 -3.32 15.57 11.73
C GLU A 205 -4.18 14.44 12.32
N GLN A 206 -5.51 14.62 12.35
CA GLN A 206 -6.43 13.57 12.76
C GLN A 206 -6.37 12.34 11.83
N PHE A 207 -6.25 12.57 10.53
CA PHE A 207 -6.11 11.51 9.54
C PHE A 207 -4.81 10.73 9.74
N LEU A 208 -3.68 11.40 9.95
CA LEU A 208 -2.38 10.77 10.19
C LEU A 208 -2.37 9.97 11.49
N ALA A 209 -2.94 10.54 12.58
CA ALA A 209 -3.12 9.81 13.85
C ALA A 209 -4.02 8.57 13.69
N THR A 210 -4.98 8.62 12.76
CA THR A 210 -5.83 7.47 12.44
C THR A 210 -5.04 6.37 11.72
N LEU A 211 -4.15 6.73 10.79
CA LEU A 211 -3.25 5.76 10.14
C LEU A 211 -2.27 5.14 11.14
N ASP A 212 -1.70 5.94 12.04
CA ASP A 212 -0.80 5.41 13.08
C ASP A 212 -1.52 4.37 13.95
N ARG A 213 -2.74 4.67 14.45
CA ARG A 213 -3.57 3.70 15.21
C ARG A 213 -3.95 2.47 14.40
N LEU A 214 -4.24 2.62 13.11
CA LEU A 214 -4.52 1.49 12.23
C LEU A 214 -3.31 0.55 12.16
N HIS A 215 -2.11 1.10 12.04
CA HIS A 215 -0.89 0.31 12.00
C HIS A 215 -0.57 -0.40 13.32
N ASP A 216 -0.95 0.19 14.46
CA ASP A 216 -0.81 -0.44 15.78
C ASP A 216 -1.78 -1.62 15.95
N THR A 217 -3.01 -1.48 15.42
CA THR A 217 -4.05 -2.51 15.53
C THR A 217 -3.95 -3.61 14.47
N GLN A 218 -3.34 -3.32 13.32
CA GLN A 218 -3.15 -4.24 12.20
C GLN A 218 -1.68 -4.25 11.76
N PRO A 219 -0.77 -4.84 12.57
CA PRO A 219 0.68 -4.77 12.32
C PRO A 219 1.11 -5.46 11.02
N ASP A 220 0.36 -6.45 10.55
CA ASP A 220 0.65 -7.20 9.33
C ASP A 220 0.14 -6.51 8.06
N LEU A 221 -0.68 -5.47 8.16
CA LEU A 221 -1.19 -4.73 7.01
C LEU A 221 -0.04 -3.99 6.32
N ALA A 222 0.25 -4.35 5.08
CA ALA A 222 1.16 -3.57 4.26
C ALA A 222 0.44 -2.34 3.70
N THR A 223 1.11 -1.18 3.74
CA THR A 223 0.53 0.06 3.21
C THR A 223 1.46 0.76 2.23
N VAL A 224 0.91 1.34 1.17
CA VAL A 224 1.63 2.25 0.27
C VAL A 224 0.85 3.57 0.21
N LEU A 225 1.43 4.61 0.77
CA LEU A 225 0.89 5.97 0.78
C LEU A 225 1.59 6.80 -0.28
N VAL A 226 0.83 7.33 -1.22
CA VAL A 226 1.33 8.30 -2.21
C VAL A 226 1.07 9.72 -1.72
N THR A 227 2.09 10.53 -1.74
CA THR A 227 1.99 11.97 -1.50
C THR A 227 3.13 12.71 -2.18
N HIS A 228 3.01 14.02 -2.31
CA HIS A 228 4.09 14.92 -2.71
C HIS A 228 4.53 15.85 -1.56
N HIS A 229 3.99 15.65 -0.35
CA HIS A 229 4.29 16.40 0.86
C HIS A 229 4.82 15.48 1.96
N LEU A 230 6.03 15.76 2.47
CA LEU A 230 6.64 14.98 3.53
C LEU A 230 5.88 15.10 4.86
N GLU A 231 5.21 16.23 5.08
CA GLU A 231 4.38 16.50 6.26
C GLU A 231 3.14 15.60 6.36
N GLU A 232 2.80 14.92 5.28
CA GLU A 232 1.66 13.98 5.19
C GLU A 232 2.04 12.54 5.50
N LEU A 233 3.25 12.32 5.99
CA LEU A 233 3.71 10.98 6.39
C LEU A 233 3.34 10.69 7.85
N PRO A 234 2.65 9.56 8.12
CA PRO A 234 2.45 9.06 9.48
C PRO A 234 3.77 8.78 10.20
N THR A 235 3.77 8.86 11.52
CA THR A 235 4.96 8.51 12.32
C THR A 235 5.35 7.05 12.19
N SER A 236 4.39 6.21 11.88
CA SER A 236 4.53 4.77 11.64
C SER A 236 5.17 4.42 10.28
N THR A 237 5.51 5.40 9.42
CA THR A 237 6.16 5.14 8.12
C THR A 237 7.51 4.46 8.31
N THR A 238 7.68 3.25 7.76
CA THR A 238 8.91 2.44 7.89
C THR A 238 9.84 2.60 6.70
N HIS A 239 9.28 2.70 5.49
CA HIS A 239 10.01 2.74 4.23
C HIS A 239 9.58 3.91 3.37
N ALA A 240 10.46 4.34 2.48
CA ALA A 240 10.15 5.36 1.49
C ALA A 240 10.73 4.99 0.12
N MET A 241 10.12 5.54 -0.90
CA MET A 241 10.54 5.44 -2.28
C MET A 241 10.40 6.81 -2.92
N LEU A 242 11.50 7.31 -3.49
CA LEU A 242 11.52 8.52 -4.29
C LEU A 242 11.45 8.13 -5.76
N ILE A 243 10.47 8.69 -6.48
CA ILE A 243 10.30 8.48 -7.92
C ILE A 243 10.45 9.80 -8.66
N SER A 244 11.23 9.80 -9.74
CA SER A 244 11.42 10.92 -10.62
C SER A 244 11.57 10.41 -12.06
N HIS A 245 11.00 11.13 -13.04
CA HIS A 245 11.08 10.77 -14.49
C HIS A 245 10.75 9.30 -14.78
N GLY A 246 9.77 8.73 -14.09
CA GLY A 246 9.34 7.34 -14.27
C GLY A 246 10.32 6.29 -13.77
N ARG A 247 11.30 6.65 -12.94
CA ARG A 247 12.30 5.76 -12.35
C ARG A 247 12.33 5.88 -10.83
N ILE A 248 12.62 4.80 -10.14
CA ILE A 248 12.94 4.86 -8.72
C ILE A 248 14.33 5.48 -8.58
N HIS A 249 14.39 6.63 -7.92
CA HIS A 249 15.63 7.33 -7.61
C HIS A 249 16.29 6.74 -6.37
N ALA A 250 15.50 6.47 -5.32
CA ALA A 250 15.93 5.78 -4.11
C ALA A 250 14.76 5.02 -3.47
N ALA A 251 15.02 3.88 -2.85
CA ALA A 251 14.03 3.09 -2.11
C ALA A 251 14.69 2.36 -0.94
N GLY A 252 13.99 2.25 0.20
CA GLY A 252 14.47 1.55 1.39
C GLY A 252 13.91 2.14 2.68
N ALA A 253 14.61 1.95 3.80
CA ALA A 253 14.21 2.50 5.10
C ALA A 253 14.01 4.04 5.01
N ALA A 254 12.89 4.54 5.54
CA ALA A 254 12.49 5.94 5.38
C ALA A 254 13.59 6.93 5.78
N ARG A 255 14.28 6.68 6.90
CA ARG A 255 15.38 7.55 7.37
C ARG A 255 16.59 7.61 6.43
N GLY A 256 16.83 6.54 5.65
CA GLY A 256 17.92 6.50 4.67
C GLY A 256 17.55 7.11 3.32
N VAL A 257 16.27 7.18 3.01
CA VAL A 257 15.75 7.66 1.71
C VAL A 257 15.32 9.13 1.80
N LEU A 258 14.66 9.54 2.89
CA LEU A 258 14.14 10.90 3.06
C LEU A 258 15.23 11.83 3.61
N THR A 259 16.31 11.99 2.85
CA THR A 259 17.41 12.93 3.16
C THR A 259 17.28 14.19 2.29
N SER A 260 17.87 15.29 2.76
CA SER A 260 17.88 16.55 2.00
C SER A 260 18.53 16.37 0.61
N GLU A 261 19.55 15.56 0.51
CA GLU A 261 20.28 15.27 -0.73
C GLU A 261 19.38 14.55 -1.74
N LEU A 262 18.88 13.35 -1.39
CA LEU A 262 18.07 12.53 -2.28
C LEU A 262 16.74 13.20 -2.67
N VAL A 263 16.11 13.94 -1.73
CA VAL A 263 14.89 14.69 -2.03
C VAL A 263 15.19 15.88 -2.95
N THR A 264 16.30 16.59 -2.74
CA THR A 264 16.76 17.67 -3.65
C THR A 264 16.97 17.14 -5.07
N GLU A 265 17.63 15.99 -5.22
CA GLU A 265 17.86 15.36 -6.52
C GLU A 265 16.56 14.93 -7.17
N ALA A 266 15.67 14.23 -6.44
CA ALA A 266 14.40 13.74 -6.98
C ALA A 266 13.45 14.86 -7.42
N PHE A 267 13.47 16.01 -6.73
CA PHE A 267 12.62 17.18 -7.03
C PHE A 267 13.32 18.25 -7.88
N GLU A 268 14.62 18.08 -8.17
CA GLU A 268 15.43 19.03 -8.93
C GLU A 268 15.39 20.46 -8.35
N TYR A 269 15.20 20.54 -7.04
CA TYR A 269 15.12 21.82 -6.32
C TYR A 269 15.74 21.68 -4.92
N PRO A 270 16.55 22.68 -4.46
CA PRO A 270 17.17 22.62 -3.14
C PRO A 270 16.15 22.53 -2.01
N ILE A 271 16.06 21.37 -1.36
CA ILE A 271 15.11 21.08 -0.28
C ILE A 271 15.90 20.63 0.95
N ALA A 272 15.63 21.27 2.09
CA ALA A 272 16.08 20.79 3.40
C ALA A 272 14.99 19.91 4.00
N VAL A 273 15.37 18.70 4.37
CA VAL A 273 14.48 17.73 5.02
C VAL A 273 14.90 17.60 6.50
N SER A 274 13.93 17.58 7.37
CA SER A 274 14.12 17.30 8.78
C SER A 274 13.09 16.30 9.30
N CYS A 275 13.45 15.53 10.33
CA CYS A 275 12.56 14.62 11.01
C CYS A 275 12.66 14.87 12.52
N ARG A 276 11.54 15.24 13.14
CA ARG A 276 11.43 15.42 14.59
C ARG A 276 10.29 14.55 15.12
N ASP A 277 10.56 13.72 16.12
CA ASP A 277 9.58 12.82 16.73
C ASP A 277 8.80 11.96 15.70
N GLY A 278 9.51 11.47 14.66
CA GLY A 278 8.93 10.69 13.58
C GLY A 278 8.16 11.50 12.52
N ARG A 279 8.01 12.81 12.70
CA ARG A 279 7.35 13.72 11.74
C ARG A 279 8.37 14.34 10.80
N TRP A 280 8.09 14.20 9.52
CA TRP A 280 8.92 14.74 8.44
C TRP A 280 8.47 16.14 8.06
N GLN A 281 9.43 16.97 7.69
CA GLN A 281 9.20 18.33 7.18
C GLN A 281 10.16 18.61 6.03
N ALA A 282 9.66 19.32 5.03
CA ALA A 282 10.44 19.79 3.89
C ALA A 282 10.30 21.30 3.75
N THR A 283 11.43 21.98 3.58
CA THR A 283 11.47 23.43 3.35
C THR A 283 12.49 23.74 2.25
N ALA A 284 12.33 24.88 1.56
CA ALA A 284 13.37 25.32 0.64
C ALA A 284 14.69 25.52 1.39
N ALA A 285 15.77 24.91 0.89
CA ALA A 285 17.10 25.14 1.45
C ALA A 285 17.52 26.60 1.18
N ARG A 286 18.02 27.31 2.20
CA ARG A 286 18.60 28.64 2.00
C ARG A 286 19.82 28.52 1.10
N ARG A 287 19.84 29.26 0.00
CA ARG A 287 21.08 29.47 -0.75
C ARG A 287 21.98 30.31 0.15
N GLY A 288 23.08 29.73 0.62
CA GLY A 288 24.14 30.44 1.29
C GLY A 288 24.86 31.40 0.32
#